data_a35eb9c3375fd9511a7c5f2ebf384f30
#
_entry.id   a35eb9c3375fd9511a7c5f2ebf384f30
#
_cell.length_a   1.000
_cell.length_b   1.000
_cell.length_c   1.000
_cell.angle_alpha   90.00
_cell.angle_beta   90.00
_cell.angle_gamma   90.00
#
_symmetry.space_group_name_H-M   'P 1'
#
loop_
_entity.id
_entity.type
_entity.pdbx_description
1 polymer ?
#
loop_
_entity_poly.entity_id
_entity_poly.type
_entity_poly.pdbx_seq_one_letter_code
_entity_poly.pdbx_strand_id
1 'polypeptide(L)'
;MIDRDSKLLQIIDQNPGIQFREIMRSSGLKNGVLSHYLSKLEKHGIIKVIRGPRQTRFYPPQITEDESTVIKALRKQTPRDLLLALITEDELEFSQLVKEVKKSPSTVSLYLSQLVEDELVEIRLVDLKKRYHIKARDLIDKLIEDYRPSILEKPTSGFEDIINAF
;
A
#
# COMPACT_ATOMS: atom_id res chain seq x y z
N MET A 1 27.98 3.49 -14.36
CA MET A 1 26.71 4.12 -14.76
C MET A 1 25.59 3.10 -14.69
N ILE A 2 24.55 3.36 -13.92
CA ILE A 2 23.38 2.47 -13.82
C ILE A 2 22.51 2.73 -15.04
N ASP A 3 22.18 1.69 -15.81
CA ASP A 3 21.29 1.85 -16.96
C ASP A 3 19.83 2.10 -16.49
N ARG A 4 18.96 2.46 -17.45
CA ARG A 4 17.57 2.82 -17.14
C ARG A 4 16.77 1.63 -16.57
N ASP A 5 16.98 0.44 -17.11
CA ASP A 5 16.30 -0.76 -16.65
C ASP A 5 16.69 -1.06 -15.20
N SER A 6 17.98 -1.03 -14.88
CA SER A 6 18.47 -1.25 -13.52
C SER A 6 17.96 -0.20 -12.54
N LYS A 7 17.90 1.05 -12.94
CA LYS A 7 17.35 2.13 -12.11
C LYS A 7 15.88 1.94 -11.83
N LEU A 8 15.09 1.56 -12.84
CA LEU A 8 13.66 1.29 -12.67
C LEU A 8 13.42 0.08 -11.78
N LEU A 9 14.20 -0.99 -11.94
CA LEU A 9 14.11 -2.17 -11.11
C LEU A 9 14.42 -1.83 -9.65
N GLN A 10 15.44 -1.02 -9.39
CA GLN A 10 15.78 -0.60 -8.05
C GLN A 10 14.64 0.19 -7.40
N ILE A 11 14.02 1.12 -8.14
CA ILE A 11 12.88 1.90 -7.66
C ILE A 11 11.72 0.98 -7.28
N ILE A 12 11.38 0.02 -8.13
CA ILE A 12 10.26 -0.91 -7.90
C ILE A 12 10.58 -1.89 -6.75
N ASP A 13 11.80 -2.40 -6.68
CA ASP A 13 12.22 -3.32 -5.61
C ASP A 13 12.17 -2.66 -4.23
N GLN A 14 12.56 -1.41 -4.16
CA GLN A 14 12.53 -0.66 -2.90
C GLN A 14 11.14 -0.15 -2.54
N ASN A 15 10.25 -0.05 -3.52
CA ASN A 15 8.92 0.54 -3.36
C ASN A 15 7.84 -0.35 -4.01
N PRO A 16 7.65 -1.59 -3.55
CA PRO A 16 6.65 -2.46 -4.16
C PRO A 16 5.26 -1.85 -4.03
N GLY A 17 4.46 -1.98 -5.08
CA GLY A 17 3.14 -1.35 -5.16
C GLY A 17 3.17 0.10 -5.59
N ILE A 18 4.32 0.60 -6.01
CA ILE A 18 4.49 1.98 -6.50
C ILE A 18 3.62 2.21 -7.74
N GLN A 19 3.10 3.41 -7.88
CA GLN A 19 2.30 3.81 -9.03
C GLN A 19 3.16 4.45 -10.12
N PHE A 20 2.64 4.45 -11.34
CA PHE A 20 3.33 5.03 -12.50
C PHE A 20 3.83 6.46 -12.24
N ARG A 21 2.96 7.29 -11.66
CA ARG A 21 3.28 8.70 -11.40
C ARG A 21 4.45 8.86 -10.44
N GLU A 22 4.52 7.99 -9.44
CA GLU A 22 5.61 7.99 -8.47
C GLU A 22 6.93 7.51 -9.11
N ILE A 23 6.86 6.49 -9.97
CA ILE A 23 8.04 6.02 -10.73
C ILE A 23 8.55 7.14 -11.63
N MET A 24 7.65 7.84 -12.32
CA MET A 24 8.01 8.96 -13.18
C MET A 24 8.76 10.04 -12.41
N ARG A 25 8.26 10.38 -11.23
CA ARG A 25 8.87 11.37 -10.33
C ARG A 25 10.26 10.91 -9.85
N SER A 26 10.37 9.67 -9.41
CA SER A 26 11.62 9.12 -8.88
C SER A 26 12.68 8.88 -9.95
N SER A 27 12.26 8.52 -11.16
CA SER A 27 13.18 8.21 -12.26
C SER A 27 13.59 9.44 -13.07
N GLY A 28 12.76 10.48 -13.07
CA GLY A 28 12.96 11.65 -13.94
C GLY A 28 12.64 11.39 -15.40
N LEU A 29 12.11 10.22 -15.74
CA LEU A 29 11.76 9.87 -17.11
C LEU A 29 10.41 10.46 -17.50
N LYS A 30 10.28 10.81 -18.77
CA LYS A 30 9.02 11.30 -19.33
C LYS A 30 8.04 10.14 -19.56
N ASN A 31 6.75 10.46 -19.59
CA ASN A 31 5.66 9.49 -19.72
C ASN A 31 5.90 8.43 -20.80
N GLY A 32 6.15 8.85 -22.04
CA GLY A 32 6.31 7.91 -23.16
C GLY A 32 7.52 6.99 -23.01
N VAL A 33 8.63 7.53 -22.53
CA VAL A 33 9.86 6.76 -22.29
C VAL A 33 9.63 5.76 -21.16
N LEU A 34 9.04 6.21 -20.05
CA LEU A 34 8.75 5.33 -18.91
C LEU A 34 7.79 4.21 -19.30
N SER A 35 6.70 4.53 -20.01
CA SER A 35 5.73 3.54 -20.49
C SER A 35 6.40 2.47 -21.34
N HIS A 36 7.29 2.86 -22.21
CA HIS A 36 8.03 1.94 -23.08
C HIS A 36 8.89 0.97 -22.25
N TYR A 37 9.68 1.48 -21.30
CA TYR A 37 10.56 0.65 -20.49
C TYR A 37 9.77 -0.27 -19.55
N LEU A 38 8.71 0.22 -18.93
CA LEU A 38 7.87 -0.59 -18.04
C LEU A 38 7.16 -1.71 -18.79
N SER A 39 6.64 -1.42 -19.98
CA SER A 39 6.01 -2.45 -20.84
C SER A 39 7.01 -3.54 -21.23
N LYS A 40 8.23 -3.16 -21.54
CA LYS A 40 9.31 -4.09 -21.87
C LYS A 40 9.64 -4.98 -20.67
N LEU A 41 9.80 -4.40 -19.49
CA LEU A 41 10.11 -5.14 -18.26
C LEU A 41 8.98 -6.10 -17.89
N GLU A 42 7.73 -5.68 -18.05
CA GLU A 42 6.57 -6.54 -17.80
C GLU A 42 6.53 -7.70 -18.78
N LYS A 43 6.73 -7.42 -20.07
CA LYS A 43 6.73 -8.44 -21.12
C LYS A 43 7.75 -9.54 -20.87
N HIS A 44 8.91 -9.19 -20.33
CA HIS A 44 9.98 -10.14 -20.02
C HIS A 44 9.85 -10.77 -18.65
N GLY A 45 8.77 -10.50 -17.92
CA GLY A 45 8.53 -11.06 -16.58
C GLY A 45 9.48 -10.54 -15.49
N ILE A 46 10.14 -9.41 -15.76
CA ILE A 46 11.11 -8.82 -14.82
C ILE A 46 10.40 -8.01 -13.73
N ILE A 47 9.20 -7.52 -14.03
CA ILE A 47 8.32 -6.88 -13.05
C ILE A 47 6.92 -7.46 -13.18
N LYS A 48 6.14 -7.32 -12.12
CA LYS A 48 4.71 -7.66 -12.09
C LYS A 48 3.90 -6.38 -12.07
N VAL A 49 2.86 -6.32 -12.90
CA VAL A 49 1.96 -5.16 -12.97
C VAL A 49 0.55 -5.62 -12.62
N ILE A 50 -0.04 -4.97 -11.63
CA ILE A 50 -1.42 -5.24 -11.22
C ILE A 50 -2.27 -4.03 -11.55
N ARG A 51 -3.24 -4.23 -12.46
CA ARG A 51 -4.13 -3.19 -12.94
C ARG A 51 -5.46 -3.28 -12.22
N GLY A 52 -5.82 -2.22 -11.53
CA GLY A 52 -7.09 -2.07 -10.87
C GLY A 52 -7.98 -1.05 -11.57
N PRO A 53 -9.22 -0.87 -11.11
CA PRO A 53 -10.17 0.07 -11.75
C PRO A 53 -9.70 1.52 -11.81
N ARG A 54 -8.91 1.94 -10.86
CA ARG A 54 -8.44 3.34 -10.74
C ARG A 54 -6.94 3.48 -10.67
N GLN A 55 -6.21 2.39 -10.43
CA GLN A 55 -4.79 2.44 -10.17
C GLN A 55 -4.08 1.24 -10.78
N THR A 56 -2.90 1.49 -11.31
CA THR A 56 -1.97 0.45 -11.73
C THR A 56 -0.77 0.49 -10.80
N ARG A 57 -0.40 -0.66 -10.26
CA ARG A 57 0.71 -0.78 -9.32
C ARG A 57 1.75 -1.75 -9.83
N PHE A 58 3.00 -1.43 -9.54
CA PHE A 58 4.17 -2.15 -10.03
C PHE A 58 4.88 -2.83 -8.87
N TYR A 59 5.29 -4.08 -9.09
CA TYR A 59 5.87 -4.93 -8.06
C TYR A 59 7.10 -5.68 -8.58
N PRO A 60 8.04 -6.06 -7.69
CA PRO A 60 9.01 -7.09 -8.03
C PRO A 60 8.31 -8.39 -8.44
N PRO A 61 8.93 -9.22 -9.30
CA PRO A 61 8.24 -10.39 -9.86
C PRO A 61 7.92 -11.48 -8.83
N GLN A 62 8.65 -11.53 -7.72
CA GLN A 62 8.47 -12.54 -6.67
C GLN A 62 7.30 -12.25 -5.71
N ILE A 63 6.72 -11.07 -5.75
CA ILE A 63 5.62 -10.70 -4.84
C ILE A 63 4.42 -11.61 -5.10
N THR A 64 3.91 -12.23 -4.04
CA THR A 64 2.72 -13.08 -4.11
C THR A 64 1.45 -12.24 -4.15
N GLU A 65 0.33 -12.87 -4.50
CA GLU A 65 -0.98 -12.21 -4.49
C GLU A 65 -1.34 -11.69 -3.09
N ASP A 66 -1.13 -12.52 -2.06
CA ASP A 66 -1.39 -12.12 -0.68
C ASP A 66 -0.52 -10.94 -0.25
N GLU A 67 0.75 -10.96 -0.61
CA GLU A 67 1.66 -9.85 -0.33
C GLU A 67 1.22 -8.57 -1.04
N SER A 68 0.82 -8.67 -2.30
CA SER A 68 0.36 -7.50 -3.06
C SER A 68 -0.92 -6.89 -2.47
N THR A 69 -1.81 -7.71 -1.95
CA THR A 69 -3.04 -7.26 -1.29
C THR A 69 -2.72 -6.45 -0.02
N VAL A 70 -1.80 -6.95 0.80
CA VAL A 70 -1.34 -6.24 2.00
C VAL A 70 -0.65 -4.93 1.62
N ILE A 71 0.28 -4.98 0.65
CA ILE A 71 1.03 -3.79 0.22
C ILE A 71 0.09 -2.70 -0.30
N LYS A 72 -0.91 -3.08 -1.10
CA LYS A 72 -1.92 -2.15 -1.60
C LYS A 72 -2.64 -1.44 -0.46
N ALA A 73 -3.03 -2.17 0.59
CA ALA A 73 -3.68 -1.59 1.76
C ALA A 73 -2.75 -0.65 2.53
N LEU A 74 -1.49 -1.05 2.72
CA LEU A 74 -0.50 -0.25 3.44
C LEU A 74 -0.09 1.02 2.68
N ARG A 75 -0.31 1.07 1.38
CA ARG A 75 0.02 2.21 0.55
C ARG A 75 -1.04 3.32 0.54
N LYS A 76 -2.22 3.06 1.07
CA LYS A 76 -3.27 4.07 1.27
C LYS A 76 -3.34 4.46 2.74
N GLN A 77 -3.45 5.75 3.00
CA GLN A 77 -3.42 6.28 4.37
C GLN A 77 -4.48 5.65 5.27
N THR A 78 -5.76 5.69 4.89
CA THR A 78 -6.83 5.21 5.77
C THR A 78 -6.76 3.71 6.04
N PRO A 79 -6.62 2.82 5.04
CA PRO A 79 -6.43 1.39 5.33
C PRO A 79 -5.18 1.12 6.17
N ARG A 80 -4.07 1.82 5.89
CA ARG A 80 -2.85 1.70 6.67
C ARG A 80 -3.07 2.07 8.13
N ASP A 81 -3.72 3.20 8.37
CA ASP A 81 -3.99 3.68 9.73
C ASP A 81 -4.90 2.71 10.49
N LEU A 82 -5.89 2.12 9.81
CA LEU A 82 -6.74 1.09 10.39
C LEU A 82 -5.94 -0.16 10.77
N LEU A 83 -5.08 -0.64 9.88
CA LEU A 83 -4.24 -1.81 10.17
C LEU A 83 -3.26 -1.52 11.32
N LEU A 84 -2.64 -0.34 11.34
CA LEU A 84 -1.72 0.04 12.41
C LEU A 84 -2.44 0.15 13.76
N ALA A 85 -3.67 0.67 13.79
CA ALA A 85 -4.47 0.72 15.01
C ALA A 85 -4.75 -0.68 15.54
N LEU A 86 -5.09 -1.63 14.65
CA LEU A 86 -5.38 -3.02 15.03
C LEU A 86 -4.13 -3.82 15.39
N ILE A 87 -2.96 -3.40 14.94
CA ILE A 87 -1.68 -3.99 15.37
C ILE A 87 -1.36 -3.55 16.80
N THR A 88 -1.61 -2.28 17.09
CA THR A 88 -1.33 -1.69 18.41
C THR A 88 -2.30 -2.21 19.47
N GLU A 89 -3.58 -2.27 19.14
CA GLU A 89 -4.64 -2.80 20.00
C GLU A 89 -5.20 -4.08 19.35
N ASP A 90 -5.13 -5.20 20.05
CA ASP A 90 -5.49 -6.50 19.46
C ASP A 90 -6.91 -6.56 18.90
N GLU A 91 -7.83 -5.82 19.51
CA GLU A 91 -9.21 -5.71 19.02
C GLU A 91 -9.77 -4.33 19.28
N LEU A 92 -10.57 -3.82 18.35
CA LEU A 92 -11.21 -2.52 18.48
C LEU A 92 -12.64 -2.59 17.96
N GLU A 93 -13.51 -1.81 18.58
CA GLU A 93 -14.87 -1.56 18.08
C GLU A 93 -14.83 -0.50 16.97
N PHE A 94 -15.88 -0.44 16.16
CA PHE A 94 -15.97 0.51 15.05
C PHE A 94 -15.80 1.97 15.53
N SER A 95 -16.45 2.35 16.61
CA SER A 95 -16.35 3.71 17.15
C SER A 95 -14.93 4.07 17.59
N GLN A 96 -14.21 3.10 18.13
CA GLN A 96 -12.80 3.28 18.51
C GLN A 96 -11.91 3.48 17.29
N LEU A 97 -12.16 2.71 16.22
CA LEU A 97 -11.43 2.86 14.96
C LEU A 97 -11.67 4.22 14.31
N VAL A 98 -12.91 4.68 14.30
CA VAL A 98 -13.27 6.02 13.78
C VAL A 98 -12.49 7.11 14.52
N LYS A 99 -12.45 6.99 15.84
CA LYS A 99 -11.75 7.96 16.69
C LYS A 99 -10.24 7.91 16.47
N GLU A 100 -9.68 6.70 16.36
CA GLU A 100 -8.24 6.49 16.22
C GLU A 100 -7.71 7.02 14.88
N VAL A 101 -8.39 6.72 13.77
CA VAL A 101 -7.93 7.15 12.44
C VAL A 101 -8.39 8.55 12.05
N LYS A 102 -9.26 9.17 12.83
CA LYS A 102 -9.74 10.56 12.66
C LYS A 102 -10.35 10.81 11.28
N LYS A 103 -11.16 9.85 10.81
CA LYS A 103 -11.92 9.96 9.57
C LYS A 103 -13.40 9.80 9.87
N SER A 104 -14.25 10.20 8.90
CA SER A 104 -15.69 10.06 9.06
C SER A 104 -16.11 8.59 9.18
N PRO A 105 -17.21 8.30 9.89
CA PRO A 105 -17.71 6.92 9.98
C PRO A 105 -17.94 6.26 8.61
N SER A 106 -18.44 7.01 7.64
CA SER A 106 -18.67 6.47 6.29
C SER A 106 -17.37 6.08 5.58
N THR A 107 -16.32 6.88 5.75
CA THR A 107 -14.99 6.58 5.19
C THR A 107 -14.39 5.35 5.86
N VAL A 108 -14.46 5.27 7.18
CA VAL A 108 -13.95 4.12 7.94
C VAL A 108 -14.72 2.86 7.56
N SER A 109 -16.05 2.93 7.46
CA SER A 109 -16.89 1.80 7.07
C SER A 109 -16.50 1.26 5.69
N LEU A 110 -16.27 2.15 4.72
CA LEU A 110 -15.88 1.76 3.37
C LEU A 110 -14.57 0.98 3.36
N TYR A 111 -13.51 1.55 3.95
CA TYR A 111 -12.20 0.92 3.96
C TYR A 111 -12.14 -0.31 4.83
N LEU A 112 -12.84 -0.30 5.96
CA LEU A 112 -12.91 -1.46 6.84
C LEU A 112 -13.60 -2.65 6.15
N SER A 113 -14.68 -2.39 5.40
CA SER A 113 -15.34 -3.42 4.59
C SER A 113 -14.40 -4.01 3.53
N GLN A 114 -13.59 -3.18 2.89
CA GLN A 114 -12.61 -3.66 1.93
C GLN A 114 -11.53 -4.53 2.59
N LEU A 115 -11.06 -4.13 3.77
CA LEU A 115 -10.07 -4.93 4.51
C LEU A 115 -10.64 -6.28 4.95
N VAL A 116 -11.91 -6.33 5.31
CA VAL A 116 -12.59 -7.58 5.64
C VAL A 116 -12.76 -8.45 4.39
N GLU A 117 -13.17 -7.87 3.27
CA GLU A 117 -13.30 -8.57 2.00
C GLU A 117 -11.96 -9.14 1.53
N ASP A 118 -10.89 -8.40 1.71
CA ASP A 118 -9.52 -8.81 1.37
C ASP A 118 -8.91 -9.78 2.38
N GLU A 119 -9.66 -10.18 3.40
CA GLU A 119 -9.24 -11.11 4.45
C GLU A 119 -8.04 -10.62 5.29
N LEU A 120 -7.86 -9.32 5.38
CA LEU A 120 -6.83 -8.71 6.23
C LEU A 120 -7.36 -8.41 7.63
N VAL A 121 -8.66 -8.25 7.74
CA VAL A 121 -9.37 -7.98 9.00
C VAL A 121 -10.54 -8.92 9.11
N GLU A 122 -10.82 -9.40 10.30
CA GLU A 122 -12.00 -10.20 10.57
C GLU A 122 -12.86 -9.54 11.65
N ILE A 123 -14.16 -9.85 11.62
CA ILE A 123 -15.13 -9.36 12.60
C ILE A 123 -15.47 -10.51 13.53
N ARG A 124 -15.38 -10.26 14.84
CA ARG A 124 -15.81 -11.21 15.89
C ARG A 124 -16.87 -10.57 16.77
N LEU A 125 -17.83 -11.40 17.19
CA LEU A 125 -18.82 -10.98 18.17
C LEU A 125 -18.31 -11.34 19.55
N VAL A 126 -18.13 -10.33 20.41
CA VAL A 126 -17.73 -10.49 21.80
C VAL A 126 -18.75 -9.73 22.63
N ASP A 127 -19.48 -10.44 23.51
CA ASP A 127 -20.53 -9.85 24.34
C ASP A 127 -21.57 -9.06 23.51
N LEU A 128 -21.99 -9.63 22.39
CA LEU A 128 -22.97 -9.07 21.43
C LEU A 128 -22.47 -7.80 20.72
N LYS A 129 -21.20 -7.47 20.85
CA LYS A 129 -20.58 -6.33 20.15
C LYS A 129 -19.62 -6.81 19.07
N LYS A 130 -19.64 -6.13 17.93
CA LYS A 130 -18.70 -6.39 16.85
C LYS A 130 -17.33 -5.83 17.20
N ARG A 131 -16.32 -6.69 17.11
CA ARG A 131 -14.93 -6.30 17.29
C ARG A 131 -14.13 -6.69 16.05
N TYR A 132 -13.19 -5.85 15.71
CA TYR A 132 -12.36 -6.03 14.53
C TYR A 132 -10.97 -6.47 14.95
N HIS A 133 -10.42 -7.46 14.23
CA HIS A 133 -9.11 -8.07 14.49
C HIS A 133 -8.32 -8.16 13.20
N ILE A 134 -7.01 -8.11 13.29
CA ILE A 134 -6.14 -8.44 12.16
C ILE A 134 -6.15 -9.94 11.94
N LYS A 135 -6.34 -10.34 10.68
CA LYS A 135 -6.35 -11.75 10.29
C LYS A 135 -4.97 -12.24 9.81
N ALA A 136 -4.23 -11.42 9.07
CA ALA A 136 -2.95 -11.77 8.48
C ALA A 136 -1.78 -11.05 9.16
N ARG A 137 -1.72 -11.11 10.49
CA ARG A 137 -0.79 -10.31 11.28
C ARG A 137 0.68 -10.55 10.92
N ASP A 138 1.09 -11.80 10.83
CA ASP A 138 2.51 -12.12 10.56
C ASP A 138 2.96 -11.59 9.21
N LEU A 139 2.11 -11.70 8.20
CA LEU A 139 2.39 -11.18 6.87
C LEU A 139 2.47 -9.66 6.86
N ILE A 140 1.53 -9.00 7.54
CA ILE A 140 1.49 -7.54 7.64
C ILE A 140 2.73 -7.03 8.36
N ASP A 141 3.09 -7.64 9.49
CA ASP A 141 4.28 -7.25 10.27
C ASP A 141 5.56 -7.41 9.44
N LYS A 142 5.68 -8.53 8.73
CA LYS A 142 6.83 -8.79 7.85
C LYS A 142 6.96 -7.72 6.76
N LEU A 143 5.88 -7.40 6.10
CA LEU A 143 5.90 -6.43 5.00
C LEU A 143 6.15 -5.00 5.50
N ILE A 144 5.64 -4.64 6.66
CA ILE A 144 5.96 -3.37 7.30
C ILE A 144 7.44 -3.29 7.62
N GLU A 145 8.02 -4.36 8.17
CA GLU A 145 9.43 -4.39 8.49
C GLU A 145 10.31 -4.30 7.25
N ASP A 146 9.99 -5.11 6.22
CA ASP A 146 10.78 -5.15 4.98
C ASP A 146 10.74 -3.84 4.20
N TYR A 147 9.62 -3.12 4.24
CA TYR A 147 9.40 -1.95 3.39
C TYR A 147 9.04 -0.68 4.19
N ARG A 148 9.43 -0.60 5.45
CA ARG A 148 9.10 0.52 6.35
C ARG A 148 9.35 1.90 5.73
N PRO A 149 10.53 2.21 5.15
CA PRO A 149 10.77 3.53 4.58
C PRO A 149 9.79 3.87 3.46
N SER A 150 9.48 2.91 2.61
CA SER A 150 8.57 3.10 1.48
C SER A 150 7.12 3.26 1.92
N ILE A 151 6.70 2.51 2.95
CA ILE A 151 5.31 2.44 3.39
C ILE A 151 4.98 3.48 4.46
N LEU A 152 5.85 3.66 5.45
CA LEU A 152 5.58 4.48 6.62
C LEU A 152 6.26 5.85 6.60
N GLU A 153 7.43 5.95 5.98
CA GLU A 153 8.25 7.17 6.03
C GLU A 153 8.04 8.10 4.84
N LYS A 154 7.27 7.68 3.84
CA LYS A 154 6.83 8.52 2.72
C LYS A 154 5.33 8.82 2.77
N PRO A 155 4.68 8.94 3.94
CA PRO A 155 3.22 9.06 3.98
C PRO A 155 2.72 10.39 3.43
N THR A 156 3.58 11.38 3.41
CA THR A 156 3.22 12.76 3.09
C THR A 156 3.96 13.27 1.88
N SER A 157 4.29 12.38 0.93
CA SER A 157 4.97 12.82 -0.28
C SER A 157 4.24 13.99 -0.95
N GLY A 158 2.91 13.98 -0.96
CA GLY A 158 2.11 15.08 -1.45
C GLY A 158 2.19 16.32 -0.56
N PHE A 159 2.29 16.14 0.74
CA PHE A 159 2.37 17.24 1.69
C PHE A 159 3.75 17.88 1.72
N GLU A 160 4.79 17.07 1.69
CA GLU A 160 6.17 17.55 1.59
C GLU A 160 6.42 18.24 0.25
N ASP A 161 5.88 17.69 -0.83
CA ASP A 161 5.94 18.33 -2.14
C ASP A 161 5.26 19.70 -2.13
N ILE A 162 4.14 19.83 -1.42
CA ILE A 162 3.45 21.12 -1.25
C ILE A 162 4.29 22.07 -0.42
N ILE A 163 4.86 21.61 0.69
CA ILE A 163 5.71 22.44 1.55
C ILE A 163 6.98 22.87 0.82
N ASN A 164 7.61 21.97 0.09
CA ASN A 164 8.83 22.25 -0.64
C ASN A 164 8.61 23.08 -1.91
N ALA A 165 7.36 23.17 -2.38
CA ALA A 165 6.99 24.04 -3.51
C ALA A 165 6.79 25.50 -3.10
N PHE A 166 6.74 25.78 -1.83
CA PHE A 166 6.66 27.12 -1.27
C PHE A 166 8.00 27.51 -0.64
#